data_e07b4e68cd23d864b465644da8297cec
#
_entry.id   e07b4e68cd23d864b465644da8297cec
#
_cell.length_a   1.000
_cell.length_b   1.000
_cell.length_c   1.000
_cell.angle_alpha   90.00
_cell.angle_beta   90.00
_cell.angle_gamma   90.00
#
_symmetry.space_group_name_H-M   'P 1'
#
loop_
_entity.id
_entity.type
_entity.pdbx_description
1 polymer ?
#
loop_
_entity_poly.entity_id
_entity_poly.type
_entity_poly.pdbx_seq_one_letter_code
_entity_poly.pdbx_strand_id
1 'polypeptide(L)'
;MVEKIIWLRKHYHFGSAKIAMYLARYHDVTISVSGVWRILKRLQMNRLPASQRYQRRSVRWKRYEKQRPGHQLQVDVKFIEPLGQKGMRRKKYYQFTAIDDCTRLRVLRAYPRCDQKTAIQFIDHVLAKLPFAVERVQTDNGSEFGASFHWHLLDKGIDHVKIRPRTPRLNGKVERSHRIDSEEFYRLLQGQVIDDANLFSDKLQEWEDYYNYHRPHGALSGQTPYERLRQKAQDPLS
;
A
#
# COMPACT_ATOMS: atom_id res chain seq x y z
N MET A 1 2.45 41.46 21.19
CA MET A 1 1.88 40.26 20.55
C MET A 1 2.95 39.36 19.95
N VAL A 2 3.75 39.85 19.01
CA VAL A 2 4.79 39.03 18.34
C VAL A 2 5.80 38.43 19.34
N GLU A 3 6.25 39.20 20.30
CA GLU A 3 7.15 38.74 21.35
C GLU A 3 6.59 37.56 22.15
N LYS A 4 5.28 37.59 22.47
CA LYS A 4 4.62 36.49 23.16
C LYS A 4 4.57 35.22 22.30
N ILE A 5 4.36 35.36 20.99
CA ILE A 5 4.40 34.24 20.06
C ILE A 5 5.81 33.61 20.03
N ILE A 6 6.84 34.45 19.95
CA ILE A 6 8.25 34.04 19.98
C ILE A 6 8.57 33.32 21.28
N TRP A 7 8.15 33.89 22.39
CA TRP A 7 8.38 33.33 23.72
C TRP A 7 7.73 31.96 23.88
N LEU A 8 6.44 31.83 23.54
CA LEU A 8 5.72 30.56 23.57
C LEU A 8 6.35 29.51 22.63
N ARG A 9 6.86 29.96 21.50
CA ARG A 9 7.54 29.06 20.54
C ARG A 9 8.87 28.56 21.07
N LYS A 10 9.67 29.42 21.67
CA LYS A 10 11.01 29.09 22.19
C LYS A 10 10.95 28.24 23.46
N HIS A 11 10.09 28.61 24.42
CA HIS A 11 10.07 27.97 25.74
C HIS A 11 9.20 26.70 25.79
N TYR A 12 8.08 26.70 25.10
CA TYR A 12 7.13 25.56 25.10
C TYR A 12 7.07 24.77 23.80
N HIS A 13 7.75 25.22 22.78
CA HIS A 13 7.70 24.59 21.44
C HIS A 13 6.29 24.45 20.87
N PHE A 14 5.37 25.34 21.24
CA PHE A 14 3.99 25.27 20.75
C PHE A 14 3.88 25.49 19.25
N GLY A 15 2.97 24.74 18.62
CA GLY A 15 2.56 24.95 17.23
C GLY A 15 1.59 26.13 17.11
N SER A 16 1.36 26.61 15.87
CA SER A 16 0.55 27.80 15.58
C SER A 16 -0.85 27.76 16.20
N ALA A 17 -1.54 26.61 16.15
CA ALA A 17 -2.88 26.47 16.74
C ALA A 17 -2.83 26.62 18.26
N LYS A 18 -1.87 25.99 18.94
CA LYS A 18 -1.75 26.04 20.38
C LYS A 18 -1.35 27.45 20.88
N ILE A 19 -0.51 28.16 20.11
CA ILE A 19 -0.17 29.55 20.38
C ILE A 19 -1.40 30.45 20.27
N ALA A 20 -2.20 30.31 19.21
CA ALA A 20 -3.42 31.09 19.03
C ALA A 20 -4.42 30.87 20.20
N MET A 21 -4.65 29.61 20.58
CA MET A 21 -5.51 29.24 21.71
C MET A 21 -4.97 29.83 23.06
N TYR A 22 -3.66 29.76 23.28
CA TYR A 22 -3.03 30.24 24.50
C TYR A 22 -3.14 31.78 24.62
N LEU A 23 -2.91 32.49 23.51
CA LEU A 23 -3.04 33.93 23.45
C LEU A 23 -4.48 34.41 23.71
N ALA A 24 -5.46 33.72 23.13
CA ALA A 24 -6.88 34.03 23.38
C ALA A 24 -7.27 33.78 24.83
N ARG A 25 -6.82 32.66 25.42
CA ARG A 25 -7.23 32.25 26.77
C ARG A 25 -6.58 33.07 27.89
N TYR A 26 -5.30 33.39 27.75
CA TYR A 26 -4.51 33.98 28.86
C TYR A 26 -4.05 35.40 28.62
N HIS A 27 -4.26 35.94 27.44
CA HIS A 27 -3.77 37.26 27.08
C HIS A 27 -4.80 38.15 26.36
N ASP A 28 -6.04 37.68 26.20
CA ASP A 28 -7.10 38.37 25.44
C ASP A 28 -6.70 38.83 24.06
N VAL A 29 -5.78 38.10 23.43
CA VAL A 29 -5.30 38.37 22.08
C VAL A 29 -5.87 37.35 21.10
N THR A 30 -6.80 37.78 20.25
CA THR A 30 -7.36 36.97 19.19
C THR A 30 -6.52 37.11 17.94
N ILE A 31 -5.94 35.99 17.49
CA ILE A 31 -5.17 35.88 16.26
C ILE A 31 -5.49 34.56 15.60
N SER A 32 -5.63 34.57 14.26
CA SER A 32 -5.86 33.32 13.52
C SER A 32 -4.63 32.40 13.52
N VAL A 33 -4.85 31.10 13.45
CA VAL A 33 -3.79 30.09 13.34
C VAL A 33 -2.85 30.39 12.16
N SER A 34 -3.42 30.80 11.02
CA SER A 34 -2.67 31.21 9.83
C SER A 34 -1.85 32.48 10.07
N GLY A 35 -2.36 33.41 10.88
CA GLY A 35 -1.63 34.62 11.29
C GLY A 35 -0.39 34.28 12.10
N VAL A 36 -0.53 33.41 13.11
CA VAL A 36 0.61 32.93 13.92
C VAL A 36 1.61 32.20 13.02
N TRP A 37 1.14 31.32 12.10
CA TRP A 37 2.03 30.60 11.20
C TRP A 37 2.85 31.53 10.29
N ARG A 38 2.23 32.59 9.73
CA ARG A 38 2.92 33.59 8.90
C ARG A 38 4.00 34.32 9.69
N ILE A 39 3.73 34.67 10.96
CA ILE A 39 4.72 35.32 11.84
C ILE A 39 5.88 34.35 12.06
N LEU A 40 5.60 33.11 12.47
CA LEU A 40 6.64 32.10 12.70
C LEU A 40 7.45 31.81 11.43
N LYS A 41 6.81 31.78 10.24
CA LYS A 41 7.50 31.57 8.96
C LYS A 41 8.44 32.74 8.64
N ARG A 42 8.00 33.99 8.80
CA ARG A 42 8.82 35.19 8.60
C ARG A 42 10.05 35.18 9.48
N LEU A 43 9.91 34.68 10.71
CA LEU A 43 11.00 34.60 11.69
C LEU A 43 11.81 33.30 11.57
N GLN A 44 11.58 32.49 10.55
CA GLN A 44 12.21 31.16 10.32
C GLN A 44 12.03 30.19 11.50
N MET A 45 10.96 30.39 12.31
CA MET A 45 10.62 29.58 13.48
C MET A 45 9.46 28.61 13.22
N ASN A 46 9.03 28.42 11.99
CA ASN A 46 7.92 27.54 11.61
C ASN A 46 8.25 26.05 11.80
N ARG A 47 9.53 25.68 11.80
CA ARG A 47 9.98 24.33 12.15
C ARG A 47 10.52 24.31 13.56
N LEU A 48 10.24 23.23 14.30
CA LEU A 48 10.87 23.00 15.59
C LEU A 48 12.30 22.49 15.39
N PRO A 49 13.24 22.80 16.29
CA PRO A 49 14.54 22.16 16.31
C PRO A 49 14.38 20.64 16.38
N ALA A 50 15.25 19.90 15.72
CA ALA A 50 15.25 18.45 15.81
C ALA A 50 15.47 18.04 17.27
N SER A 51 14.52 17.27 17.82
CA SER A 51 14.66 16.75 19.18
C SER A 51 15.70 15.64 19.20
N GLN A 52 16.75 15.79 19.98
CA GLN A 52 17.77 14.75 20.15
C GLN A 52 17.20 13.45 20.76
N ARG A 53 16.15 13.54 21.59
CA ARG A 53 15.46 12.36 22.15
C ARG A 53 14.69 11.54 21.13
N TYR A 54 14.30 12.16 20.01
CA TYR A 54 13.48 11.54 18.96
C TYR A 54 14.20 11.49 17.61
N GLN A 55 15.50 11.69 17.58
CA GLN A 55 16.26 11.28 16.43
C GLN A 55 16.08 9.77 16.30
N ARG A 56 15.05 9.37 15.55
CA ARG A 56 14.99 7.99 15.06
C ARG A 56 16.30 7.77 14.35
N ARG A 57 17.17 6.92 14.91
CA ARG A 57 18.22 6.31 14.10
C ARG A 57 17.50 5.88 12.83
N SER A 58 17.86 6.48 11.72
CA SER A 58 17.41 5.99 10.42
C SER A 58 18.05 4.61 10.29
N VAL A 59 17.35 3.60 10.81
CA VAL A 59 17.74 2.22 10.54
C VAL A 59 17.58 2.13 9.03
N ARG A 60 18.69 2.18 8.31
CA ARG A 60 18.72 1.88 6.88
C ARG A 60 18.27 0.44 6.77
N TRP A 61 16.97 0.28 6.54
CA TRP A 61 16.38 -1.02 6.28
C TRP A 61 17.04 -1.53 5.01
N LYS A 62 17.78 -2.63 5.12
CA LYS A 62 18.26 -3.33 3.93
C LYS A 62 17.01 -3.74 3.17
N ARG A 63 16.84 -3.21 1.97
CA ARG A 63 15.84 -3.71 1.04
C ARG A 63 16.21 -5.16 0.80
N TYR A 64 15.35 -6.07 1.22
CA TYR A 64 15.51 -7.46 0.90
C TYR A 64 14.64 -7.79 -0.30
N GLU A 65 15.17 -8.57 -1.18
CA GLU A 65 14.50 -9.10 -2.35
C GLU A 65 14.85 -10.57 -2.44
N LYS A 66 13.86 -11.41 -2.70
CA LYS A 66 14.12 -12.81 -2.96
C LYS A 66 14.84 -12.95 -4.28
N GLN A 67 15.79 -13.87 -4.33
CA GLN A 67 16.67 -13.98 -5.49
C GLN A 67 16.03 -14.70 -6.68
N ARG A 68 15.09 -15.64 -6.39
CA ARG A 68 14.41 -16.47 -7.39
C ARG A 68 12.93 -16.10 -7.51
N PRO A 69 12.39 -16.08 -8.75
CA PRO A 69 10.96 -16.00 -8.96
C PRO A 69 10.23 -17.15 -8.25
N GLY A 70 9.06 -16.89 -7.72
CA GLY A 70 8.24 -17.91 -7.04
C GLY A 70 8.68 -18.27 -5.61
N HIS A 71 9.88 -17.86 -5.17
CA HIS A 71 10.31 -18.16 -3.80
C HIS A 71 9.35 -17.62 -2.75
N GLN A 72 8.72 -16.47 -2.99
CA GLN A 72 7.72 -15.90 -2.09
C GLN A 72 6.75 -14.99 -2.84
N LEU A 73 5.47 -15.28 -2.73
CA LEU A 73 4.40 -14.35 -3.09
C LEU A 73 3.89 -13.60 -1.87
N GLN A 74 3.59 -12.33 -2.03
CA GLN A 74 2.80 -11.55 -1.06
C GLN A 74 1.38 -11.47 -1.58
N VAL A 75 0.40 -11.87 -0.77
CA VAL A 75 -1.02 -11.85 -1.12
C VAL A 75 -1.77 -10.98 -0.13
N ASP A 76 -2.64 -10.14 -0.65
CA ASP A 76 -3.44 -9.20 0.13
C ASP A 76 -4.76 -8.88 -0.57
N VAL A 77 -5.73 -8.38 0.19
CA VAL A 77 -7.05 -8.02 -0.30
C VAL A 77 -7.31 -6.54 -0.06
N LYS A 78 -7.71 -5.85 -1.12
CA LYS A 78 -8.14 -4.46 -1.06
C LYS A 78 -9.64 -4.36 -1.26
N PHE A 79 -10.29 -3.69 -0.34
CA PHE A 79 -11.69 -3.34 -0.45
C PHE A 79 -11.92 -2.18 -1.44
N ILE A 80 -12.93 -2.31 -2.32
CA ILE A 80 -13.25 -1.32 -3.34
C ILE A 80 -14.74 -1.06 -3.38
N GLU A 81 -15.11 0.20 -3.34
CA GLU A 81 -16.46 0.68 -3.64
C GLU A 81 -16.43 1.50 -4.93
N PRO A 82 -16.73 0.89 -6.08
CA PRO A 82 -16.87 1.67 -7.32
C PRO A 82 -18.01 2.67 -7.23
N LEU A 83 -17.92 3.73 -8.03
CA LEU A 83 -19.02 4.67 -8.20
C LEU A 83 -20.21 3.92 -8.80
N GLY A 84 -21.31 3.87 -8.07
CA GLY A 84 -22.57 3.32 -8.55
C GLY A 84 -23.49 4.41 -9.11
N GLN A 85 -24.58 4.00 -9.77
CA GLN A 85 -25.62 4.92 -10.20
C GLN A 85 -26.28 5.62 -9.00
N LYS A 86 -26.62 6.91 -9.17
CA LYS A 86 -27.24 7.72 -8.14
C LYS A 86 -28.60 7.08 -7.72
N GLY A 87 -28.74 6.76 -6.43
CA GLY A 87 -29.95 6.11 -5.89
C GLY A 87 -29.90 4.58 -5.78
N MET A 88 -28.89 3.90 -6.34
CA MET A 88 -28.70 2.46 -6.14
C MET A 88 -27.75 2.17 -4.99
N ARG A 89 -27.96 1.00 -4.33
CA ARG A 89 -27.04 0.51 -3.30
C ARG A 89 -25.66 0.29 -3.93
N ARG A 90 -24.61 0.92 -3.38
CA ARG A 90 -23.25 0.74 -3.85
C ARG A 90 -22.84 -0.73 -3.73
N LYS A 91 -22.38 -1.32 -4.82
CA LYS A 91 -21.79 -2.66 -4.82
C LYS A 91 -20.40 -2.58 -4.22
N LYS A 92 -20.03 -3.61 -3.48
CA LYS A 92 -18.72 -3.76 -2.86
C LYS A 92 -17.96 -4.86 -3.58
N TYR A 93 -16.71 -4.60 -3.91
CA TYR A 93 -15.84 -5.60 -4.50
C TYR A 93 -14.56 -5.73 -3.68
N TYR A 94 -13.95 -6.86 -3.79
CA TYR A 94 -12.69 -7.19 -3.14
C TYR A 94 -11.67 -7.51 -4.21
N GLN A 95 -10.65 -6.65 -4.34
CA GLN A 95 -9.52 -6.91 -5.21
C GLN A 95 -8.52 -7.75 -4.46
N PHE A 96 -8.37 -9.00 -4.89
CA PHE A 96 -7.27 -9.86 -4.47
C PHE A 96 -6.06 -9.56 -5.33
N THR A 97 -4.90 -9.47 -4.71
CA THR A 97 -3.62 -9.17 -5.33
C THR A 97 -2.57 -10.15 -4.85
N ALA A 98 -1.90 -10.82 -5.77
CA ALA A 98 -0.68 -11.57 -5.50
C ALA A 98 0.48 -10.92 -6.24
N ILE A 99 1.62 -10.73 -5.58
CA ILE A 99 2.83 -10.15 -6.18
C ILE A 99 4.05 -10.98 -5.83
N ASP A 100 4.84 -11.34 -6.81
CA ASP A 100 6.11 -12.03 -6.60
C ASP A 100 7.16 -11.09 -5.99
N ASP A 101 7.83 -11.56 -4.96
CA ASP A 101 8.81 -10.78 -4.20
C ASP A 101 10.07 -10.45 -5.02
N CYS A 102 10.46 -11.31 -5.95
CA CYS A 102 11.64 -11.16 -6.80
C CYS A 102 11.38 -10.25 -8.00
N THR A 103 10.40 -10.59 -8.81
CA THR A 103 10.15 -9.98 -10.12
C THR A 103 9.18 -8.81 -10.07
N ARG A 104 8.35 -8.73 -9.03
CA ARG A 104 7.16 -7.86 -8.94
C ARG A 104 6.06 -8.21 -9.93
N LEU A 105 6.18 -9.37 -10.61
CA LEU A 105 5.06 -9.88 -11.41
C LEU A 105 3.85 -10.06 -10.52
N ARG A 106 2.70 -9.61 -10.97
CA ARG A 106 1.49 -9.64 -10.15
C ARG A 106 0.30 -10.24 -10.88
N VAL A 107 -0.64 -10.74 -10.10
CA VAL A 107 -1.94 -11.22 -10.56
C VAL A 107 -3.02 -10.52 -9.75
N LEU A 108 -4.05 -10.02 -10.43
CA LEU A 108 -5.17 -9.29 -9.86
C LEU A 108 -6.49 -9.98 -10.21
N ARG A 109 -7.44 -9.99 -9.28
CA ARG A 109 -8.82 -10.35 -9.58
C ARG A 109 -9.80 -9.70 -8.61
N ALA A 110 -10.97 -9.29 -9.12
CA ALA A 110 -12.04 -8.78 -8.31
C ALA A 110 -13.07 -9.87 -8.01
N TYR A 111 -13.56 -9.86 -6.76
CA TYR A 111 -14.60 -10.76 -6.31
C TYR A 111 -15.69 -10.00 -5.54
N PRO A 112 -16.94 -10.46 -5.58
CA PRO A 112 -18.04 -9.86 -4.83
C PRO A 112 -18.02 -10.23 -3.33
N ARG A 113 -17.19 -11.19 -2.93
CA ARG A 113 -17.06 -11.68 -1.55
C ARG A 113 -15.58 -11.78 -1.16
N CYS A 114 -15.35 -11.69 0.17
CA CYS A 114 -14.04 -11.90 0.78
C CYS A 114 -14.18 -12.97 1.86
N ASP A 115 -13.98 -14.20 1.46
CA ASP A 115 -14.03 -15.38 2.32
C ASP A 115 -12.94 -16.39 1.94
N GLN A 116 -12.76 -17.44 2.72
CA GLN A 116 -11.73 -18.45 2.50
C GLN A 116 -11.90 -19.16 1.15
N LYS A 117 -13.15 -19.41 0.73
CA LYS A 117 -13.44 -20.05 -0.58
C LYS A 117 -12.96 -19.17 -1.72
N THR A 118 -13.24 -17.87 -1.64
CA THR A 118 -12.78 -16.90 -2.63
C THR A 118 -11.27 -16.78 -2.65
N ALA A 119 -10.61 -16.79 -1.48
CA ALA A 119 -9.15 -16.77 -1.39
C ALA A 119 -8.52 -18.03 -2.03
N ILE A 120 -9.14 -19.21 -1.84
CA ILE A 120 -8.73 -20.46 -2.50
C ILE A 120 -8.89 -20.36 -4.02
N GLN A 121 -10.03 -19.88 -4.51
CA GLN A 121 -10.25 -19.69 -5.94
C GLN A 121 -9.23 -18.70 -6.55
N PHE A 122 -8.89 -17.66 -5.80
CA PHE A 122 -7.89 -16.71 -6.25
C PHE A 122 -6.50 -17.33 -6.31
N ILE A 123 -6.05 -18.06 -5.28
CA ILE A 123 -4.71 -18.65 -5.30
C ILE A 123 -4.57 -19.72 -6.38
N ASP A 124 -5.62 -20.51 -6.65
CA ASP A 124 -5.61 -21.47 -7.74
C ASP A 124 -5.46 -20.76 -9.11
N HIS A 125 -6.16 -19.63 -9.29
CA HIS A 125 -6.01 -18.79 -10.48
C HIS A 125 -4.58 -18.24 -10.59
N VAL A 126 -3.98 -17.79 -9.49
CA VAL A 126 -2.59 -17.28 -9.44
C VAL A 126 -1.61 -18.36 -9.87
N LEU A 127 -1.72 -19.56 -9.29
CA LEU A 127 -0.83 -20.68 -9.57
C LEU A 127 -0.93 -21.16 -11.02
N ALA A 128 -2.12 -21.09 -11.62
CA ALA A 128 -2.31 -21.43 -13.03
C ALA A 128 -1.74 -20.36 -13.99
N LYS A 129 -1.67 -19.12 -13.55
CA LYS A 129 -1.26 -17.98 -14.38
C LYS A 129 0.23 -17.69 -14.33
N LEU A 130 0.88 -17.94 -13.19
CA LEU A 130 2.30 -17.67 -13.04
C LEU A 130 3.16 -18.69 -13.82
N PRO A 131 4.20 -18.23 -14.53
CA PRO A 131 5.05 -19.09 -15.35
C PRO A 131 6.17 -19.78 -14.54
N PHE A 132 6.05 -19.86 -13.23
CA PHE A 132 7.01 -20.49 -12.32
C PHE A 132 6.29 -21.12 -11.12
N ALA A 133 6.93 -22.11 -10.51
CA ALA A 133 6.44 -22.73 -9.29
C ALA A 133 6.54 -21.77 -8.09
N VAL A 134 5.58 -21.83 -7.18
CA VAL A 134 5.52 -21.01 -5.96
C VAL A 134 5.89 -21.86 -4.77
N GLU A 135 6.92 -21.44 -4.03
CA GLU A 135 7.39 -22.14 -2.82
C GLU A 135 6.66 -21.65 -1.56
N ARG A 136 6.34 -20.37 -1.50
CA ARG A 136 5.78 -19.73 -0.30
C ARG A 136 4.77 -18.65 -0.62
N VAL A 137 3.70 -18.62 0.16
CA VAL A 137 2.69 -17.55 0.15
C VAL A 137 2.70 -16.84 1.48
N GLN A 138 2.84 -15.52 1.46
CA GLN A 138 2.79 -14.67 2.65
C GLN A 138 1.52 -13.84 2.61
N THR A 139 0.75 -13.88 3.71
CA THR A 139 -0.48 -13.10 3.89
C THR A 139 -0.45 -12.35 5.23
N ASP A 140 -1.37 -11.44 5.40
CA ASP A 140 -1.73 -10.93 6.72
C ASP A 140 -2.56 -11.97 7.51
N ASN A 141 -3.17 -11.55 8.64
CA ASN A 141 -4.03 -12.38 9.46
C ASN A 141 -5.52 -12.21 9.13
N GLY A 142 -5.87 -11.82 7.90
CA GLY A 142 -7.25 -11.72 7.46
C GLY A 142 -8.01 -13.04 7.61
N SER A 143 -9.30 -12.97 7.90
CA SER A 143 -10.16 -14.16 8.09
C SER A 143 -10.27 -15.02 6.81
N GLU A 144 -10.14 -14.39 5.64
CA GLU A 144 -10.09 -15.02 4.33
C GLU A 144 -8.89 -15.96 4.15
N PHE A 145 -7.79 -15.69 4.86
CA PHE A 145 -6.59 -16.54 4.88
C PHE A 145 -6.57 -17.48 6.08
N GLY A 146 -7.75 -17.92 6.53
CA GLY A 146 -7.94 -18.82 7.67
C GLY A 146 -7.47 -20.25 7.43
N ALA A 147 -8.02 -21.19 8.23
CA ALA A 147 -7.55 -22.57 8.23
C ALA A 147 -7.72 -23.29 6.90
N SER A 148 -8.86 -23.15 6.21
CA SER A 148 -9.09 -23.82 4.93
C SER A 148 -8.12 -23.37 3.85
N PHE A 149 -7.81 -22.05 3.80
CA PHE A 149 -6.80 -21.51 2.89
C PHE A 149 -5.39 -22.04 3.23
N HIS A 150 -5.05 -22.10 4.50
CA HIS A 150 -3.77 -22.62 4.96
C HIS A 150 -3.57 -24.09 4.54
N TRP A 151 -4.54 -24.94 4.83
CA TRP A 151 -4.46 -26.36 4.47
C TRP A 151 -4.41 -26.57 2.95
N HIS A 152 -5.18 -25.79 2.17
CA HIS A 152 -5.16 -25.84 0.72
C HIS A 152 -3.76 -25.55 0.12
N LEU A 153 -3.02 -24.60 0.70
CA LEU A 153 -1.64 -24.33 0.29
C LEU A 153 -0.70 -25.49 0.67
N LEU A 154 -0.83 -26.03 1.87
CA LEU A 154 -0.01 -27.17 2.33
C LEU A 154 -0.25 -28.41 1.46
N ASP A 155 -1.47 -28.70 1.09
CA ASP A 155 -1.82 -29.81 0.18
C ASP A 155 -1.15 -29.66 -1.20
N LYS A 156 -0.85 -28.44 -1.62
CA LYS A 156 -0.09 -28.13 -2.84
C LYS A 156 1.42 -28.08 -2.61
N GLY A 157 1.91 -28.37 -1.43
CA GLY A 157 3.33 -28.26 -1.08
C GLY A 157 3.86 -26.82 -0.96
N ILE A 158 2.99 -25.85 -0.72
CA ILE A 158 3.32 -24.42 -0.62
C ILE A 158 3.30 -23.99 0.85
N ASP A 159 4.40 -23.41 1.31
CA ASP A 159 4.49 -22.83 2.66
C ASP A 159 3.54 -21.64 2.81
N HIS A 160 2.72 -21.62 3.86
CA HIS A 160 1.90 -20.47 4.22
C HIS A 160 2.47 -19.74 5.43
N VAL A 161 2.92 -18.50 5.23
CA VAL A 161 3.49 -17.63 6.27
C VAL A 161 2.55 -16.48 6.56
N LYS A 162 2.04 -16.42 7.78
CA LYS A 162 1.27 -15.26 8.27
C LYS A 162 2.19 -14.21 8.89
N ILE A 163 2.00 -12.96 8.50
CA ILE A 163 2.75 -11.83 9.05
C ILE A 163 2.35 -11.63 10.50
N ARG A 164 3.32 -11.38 11.37
CA ARG A 164 3.04 -11.05 12.78
C ARG A 164 2.22 -9.75 12.85
N PRO A 165 1.22 -9.67 13.73
CA PRO A 165 0.47 -8.44 13.94
C PRO A 165 1.40 -7.25 14.21
N ARG A 166 1.03 -6.07 13.71
CA ARG A 166 1.80 -4.81 13.83
C ARG A 166 3.16 -4.78 13.12
N THR A 167 3.38 -5.66 12.15
CA THR A 167 4.58 -5.63 11.29
C THR A 167 4.24 -5.40 9.80
N PRO A 168 3.56 -4.29 9.45
CA PRO A 168 3.08 -4.03 8.07
C PRO A 168 4.21 -4.01 7.04
N ARG A 169 5.43 -3.76 7.48
CA ARG A 169 6.61 -3.68 6.60
C ARG A 169 6.92 -4.97 5.84
N LEU A 170 6.45 -6.12 6.34
CA LEU A 170 6.67 -7.41 5.68
C LEU A 170 5.78 -7.58 4.44
N ASN A 171 4.65 -6.86 4.36
CA ASN A 171 3.74 -6.85 3.20
C ASN A 171 3.91 -5.62 2.29
N GLY A 172 5.03 -4.90 2.45
CA GLY A 172 5.25 -3.60 1.82
C GLY A 172 5.23 -3.59 0.29
N LYS A 173 5.42 -4.73 -0.38
CA LYS A 173 5.40 -4.81 -1.84
C LYS A 173 3.97 -4.83 -2.37
N VAL A 174 3.10 -5.63 -1.78
CA VAL A 174 1.68 -5.66 -2.15
C VAL A 174 0.96 -4.37 -1.72
N GLU A 175 1.26 -3.82 -0.54
CA GLU A 175 0.74 -2.51 -0.11
C GLU A 175 1.17 -1.39 -1.08
N ARG A 176 2.42 -1.40 -1.53
CA ARG A 176 2.90 -0.45 -2.55
C ARG A 176 2.18 -0.65 -3.88
N SER A 177 1.90 -1.89 -4.26
CA SER A 177 1.10 -2.22 -5.45
C SER A 177 -0.31 -1.63 -5.34
N HIS A 178 -0.98 -1.81 -4.20
CA HIS A 178 -2.30 -1.23 -3.94
C HIS A 178 -2.31 0.31 -4.02
N ARG A 179 -1.24 0.94 -3.57
CA ARG A 179 -1.09 2.38 -3.70
C ARG A 179 -0.96 2.81 -5.15
N ILE A 180 -0.20 2.10 -5.96
CA ILE A 180 -0.08 2.34 -7.41
C ILE A 180 -1.46 2.19 -8.08
N ASP A 181 -2.21 1.14 -7.74
CA ASP A 181 -3.56 0.95 -8.25
C ASP A 181 -4.46 2.15 -7.93
N SER A 182 -4.35 2.69 -6.70
CA SER A 182 -5.13 3.86 -6.28
C SER A 182 -4.74 5.13 -7.03
N GLU A 183 -3.45 5.33 -7.26
CA GLU A 183 -2.90 6.55 -7.86
C GLU A 183 -3.03 6.55 -9.39
N GLU A 184 -2.90 5.40 -10.05
CA GLU A 184 -2.81 5.30 -11.50
C GLU A 184 -4.06 4.66 -12.13
N PHE A 185 -4.58 3.54 -11.61
CA PHE A 185 -5.70 2.82 -12.21
C PHE A 185 -7.07 3.37 -11.78
N TYR A 186 -7.34 3.44 -10.47
CA TYR A 186 -8.67 3.86 -10.00
C TYR A 186 -9.02 5.30 -10.35
N ARG A 187 -8.04 6.17 -10.52
CA ARG A 187 -8.27 7.54 -11.01
C ARG A 187 -8.72 7.57 -12.47
N LEU A 188 -8.25 6.65 -13.31
CA LEU A 188 -8.69 6.55 -14.70
C LEU A 188 -10.13 6.04 -14.83
N LEU A 189 -10.60 5.29 -13.84
CA LEU A 189 -12.00 4.82 -13.77
C LEU A 189 -12.95 5.84 -13.15
N GLN A 190 -12.45 7.02 -12.77
CA GLN A 190 -13.29 8.06 -12.16
C GLN A 190 -14.37 8.51 -13.13
N GLY A 191 -15.64 8.42 -12.68
CA GLY A 191 -16.81 8.73 -13.49
C GLY A 191 -17.35 7.55 -14.31
N GLN A 192 -16.68 6.39 -14.35
CA GLN A 192 -17.23 5.18 -14.96
C GLN A 192 -18.06 4.40 -13.95
N VAL A 193 -19.25 4.00 -14.35
CA VAL A 193 -20.09 3.11 -13.54
C VAL A 193 -19.68 1.67 -13.81
N ILE A 194 -19.25 0.97 -12.77
CA ILE A 194 -18.90 -0.45 -12.82
C ILE A 194 -19.89 -1.19 -11.93
N ASP A 195 -20.88 -1.82 -12.53
CA ASP A 195 -21.96 -2.51 -11.85
C ASP A 195 -21.90 -4.04 -11.99
N ASP A 196 -20.97 -4.55 -12.80
CA ASP A 196 -20.70 -5.98 -12.98
C ASP A 196 -19.26 -6.35 -12.54
N ALA A 197 -19.16 -7.46 -11.80
CA ALA A 197 -17.88 -8.00 -11.34
C ALA A 197 -16.99 -8.52 -12.49
N ASN A 198 -17.60 -9.02 -13.57
CA ASN A 198 -16.86 -9.51 -14.73
C ASN A 198 -16.23 -8.34 -15.48
N LEU A 199 -17.02 -7.31 -15.79
CA LEU A 199 -16.50 -6.08 -16.40
C LEU A 199 -15.38 -5.46 -15.57
N PHE A 200 -15.50 -5.50 -14.24
CA PHE A 200 -14.44 -5.00 -13.36
C PHE A 200 -13.18 -5.87 -13.41
N SER A 201 -13.36 -7.20 -13.47
CA SER A 201 -12.22 -8.12 -13.62
C SER A 201 -11.52 -7.96 -14.95
N ASP A 202 -12.25 -7.70 -16.04
CA ASP A 202 -11.67 -7.43 -17.36
C ASP A 202 -10.82 -6.15 -17.33
N LYS A 203 -11.32 -5.08 -16.71
CA LYS A 203 -10.55 -3.84 -16.53
C LYS A 203 -9.32 -4.04 -15.65
N LEU A 204 -9.42 -4.85 -14.61
CA LEU A 204 -8.27 -5.22 -13.78
C LEU A 204 -7.24 -6.06 -14.56
N GLN A 205 -7.70 -6.92 -15.48
CA GLN A 205 -6.82 -7.71 -16.33
C GLN A 205 -6.04 -6.81 -17.30
N GLU A 206 -6.71 -5.86 -17.96
CA GLU A 206 -6.04 -4.87 -18.82
C GLU A 206 -4.96 -4.10 -18.04
N TRP A 207 -5.29 -3.71 -16.81
CA TRP A 207 -4.38 -3.01 -15.92
C TRP A 207 -3.21 -3.88 -15.45
N GLU A 208 -3.46 -5.15 -15.13
CA GLU A 208 -2.45 -6.13 -14.78
C GLU A 208 -1.45 -6.32 -15.93
N ASP A 209 -1.95 -6.47 -17.16
CA ASP A 209 -1.11 -6.64 -18.34
C ASP A 209 -0.24 -5.41 -18.57
N TYR A 210 -0.82 -4.20 -18.48
CA TYR A 210 -0.04 -2.98 -18.55
C TYR A 210 1.03 -2.92 -17.47
N TYR A 211 0.69 -3.24 -16.21
CA TYR A 211 1.63 -3.24 -15.10
C TYR A 211 2.77 -4.23 -15.29
N ASN A 212 2.47 -5.43 -15.75
CA ASN A 212 3.44 -6.50 -15.88
C ASN A 212 4.35 -6.35 -17.10
N TYR A 213 3.81 -5.86 -18.23
CA TYR A 213 4.51 -5.89 -19.52
C TYR A 213 4.96 -4.50 -20.01
N HIS A 214 4.33 -3.43 -19.57
CA HIS A 214 4.56 -2.11 -20.16
C HIS A 214 4.99 -1.03 -19.16
N ARG A 215 4.62 -1.18 -17.88
CA ARG A 215 4.90 -0.16 -16.88
C ARG A 215 6.34 -0.26 -16.36
N PRO A 216 7.19 0.78 -16.50
CA PRO A 216 8.53 0.78 -15.93
C PRO A 216 8.46 0.94 -14.39
N HIS A 217 9.29 0.20 -13.67
CA HIS A 217 9.35 0.19 -12.22
C HIS A 217 10.66 0.77 -11.68
N GLY A 218 10.58 1.82 -10.89
CA GLY A 218 11.75 2.43 -10.27
C GLY A 218 12.53 1.47 -9.34
N ALA A 219 11.85 0.50 -8.71
CA ALA A 219 12.49 -0.51 -7.89
C ALA A 219 13.25 -1.57 -8.70
N LEU A 220 12.94 -1.69 -9.99
CA LEU A 220 13.57 -2.60 -10.94
C LEU A 220 14.47 -1.85 -11.94
N SER A 221 14.95 -0.65 -11.57
CA SER A 221 15.81 0.18 -12.42
C SER A 221 15.20 0.53 -13.78
N GLY A 222 13.87 0.70 -13.82
CA GLY A 222 13.11 1.02 -15.03
C GLY A 222 12.64 -0.19 -15.83
N GLN A 223 13.01 -1.40 -15.45
CA GLN A 223 12.48 -2.61 -16.07
C GLN A 223 11.01 -2.83 -15.72
N THR A 224 10.29 -3.53 -16.59
CA THR A 224 8.99 -4.10 -16.26
C THR A 224 9.14 -5.39 -15.44
N PRO A 225 8.11 -5.83 -14.71
CA PRO A 225 8.13 -7.13 -14.02
C PRO A 225 8.47 -8.31 -14.93
N TYR A 226 7.96 -8.29 -16.15
CA TYR A 226 8.22 -9.35 -17.13
C TYR A 226 9.67 -9.34 -17.65
N GLU A 227 10.25 -8.16 -17.91
CA GLU A 227 11.66 -8.04 -18.26
C GLU A 227 12.56 -8.54 -17.13
N ARG A 228 12.20 -8.23 -15.88
CA ARG A 228 12.89 -8.73 -14.70
C ARG A 228 12.79 -10.26 -14.60
N LEU A 229 11.62 -10.83 -14.89
CA LEU A 229 11.44 -12.29 -14.93
C LEU A 229 12.36 -12.92 -15.97
N ARG A 230 12.38 -12.38 -17.19
CA ARG A 230 13.26 -12.89 -18.27
C ARG A 230 14.74 -12.82 -17.88
N GLN A 231 15.16 -11.71 -17.28
CA GLN A 231 16.53 -11.56 -16.79
C GLN A 231 16.88 -12.65 -15.75
N LYS A 232 15.96 -12.90 -14.81
CA LYS A 232 16.18 -13.91 -13.77
C LYS A 232 16.16 -15.34 -14.30
N ALA A 233 15.35 -15.63 -15.31
CA ALA A 233 15.35 -16.95 -15.98
C ALA A 233 16.63 -17.23 -16.76
N GLN A 234 17.39 -16.20 -17.13
CA GLN A 234 18.68 -16.31 -17.82
C GLN A 234 19.88 -16.31 -16.86
N ASP A 235 19.67 -16.04 -15.57
CA ASP A 235 20.70 -16.00 -14.55
C ASP A 235 21.04 -17.45 -14.11
N PRO A 236 22.26 -17.95 -14.33
CA PRO A 236 22.62 -19.33 -13.98
C PRO A 236 22.62 -19.61 -12.47
N LEU A 237 22.43 -18.59 -11.65
CA LEU A 237 22.33 -18.69 -10.18
C LEU A 237 20.87 -18.62 -9.66
N SER A 238 19.88 -18.59 -10.56
CA SER A 238 18.46 -18.51 -10.19
C SER A 238 17.80 -19.88 -10.04
#